data_a25293d02b3a1f23bd65e3d1db976261
#
_entry.id   a25293d02b3a1f23bd65e3d1db976261
#
_cell.length_a   1.000
_cell.length_b   1.000
_cell.length_c   1.000
_cell.angle_alpha   90.00
_cell.angle_beta   90.00
_cell.angle_gamma   90.00
#
_symmetry.space_group_name_H-M   'P 1'
#
loop_
_entity.id
_entity.type
_entity.pdbx_description
1 polymer ?
#
loop_
_entity_poly.entity_id
_entity_poly.type
_entity_poly.pdbx_seq_one_letter_code
_entity_poly.pdbx_strand_id
1 'polypeptide(L)'
;MMKQENTKIVGKNGIEVIVPLTDKNKEYELLERAKDFMDIMNKKVELIDQGEDPTTFEYFLNDLNNQGEEVMDKNDETILVFGKEVFETIGLIDDMLEVDVLAPLSKEDYEYMISLLNDMWETGGSVQRRGDMEEDTSYLQPIPYTVIKQGDKYFTYTRLEGGGESRLHGKSSIGVGGHMNHIEYAWNFEHLLAVNNSRELEEEVFIRDENGEEISSHYELAKESTITGLMYNQDTEVDSVHLGVLNIISIPETWTVKPKETDTLEGKFLTKEEIQELDLENWTKSALSVLK
;
A
#
# COMPACT_ATOMS: atom_id res chain seq x y z
N MET A 1 4.23 11.88 40.46
CA MET A 1 3.64 12.40 39.22
C MET A 1 4.69 13.30 38.58
N MET A 2 5.40 12.79 37.57
CA MET A 2 6.28 13.62 36.75
C MET A 2 5.39 14.50 35.89
N LYS A 3 5.62 15.81 35.89
CA LYS A 3 4.98 16.73 34.95
C LYS A 3 5.54 16.38 33.57
N GLN A 4 4.67 16.00 32.64
CA GLN A 4 5.00 15.86 31.23
C GLN A 4 5.27 17.27 30.70
N GLU A 5 6.52 17.56 30.36
CA GLU A 5 6.89 18.81 29.71
C GLU A 5 6.62 18.62 28.20
N ASN A 6 5.91 19.56 27.62
CA ASN A 6 5.62 19.59 26.20
C ASN A 6 6.31 20.80 25.58
N THR A 7 6.91 20.63 24.42
CA THR A 7 7.41 21.75 23.62
C THR A 7 6.38 22.11 22.55
N LYS A 8 6.11 23.41 22.42
CA LYS A 8 5.19 23.95 21.42
C LYS A 8 5.99 24.59 20.30
N ILE A 9 5.74 24.13 19.07
CA ILE A 9 6.30 24.72 17.85
C ILE A 9 5.18 25.46 17.14
N VAL A 10 5.44 26.71 16.75
CA VAL A 10 4.46 27.53 16.02
C VAL A 10 5.03 27.86 14.65
N GLY A 11 4.34 27.41 13.57
CA GLY A 11 4.70 27.73 12.21
C GLY A 11 4.39 29.19 11.83
N LYS A 12 4.96 29.64 10.71
CA LYS A 12 4.75 30.98 10.17
C LYS A 12 3.29 31.30 9.85
N ASN A 13 2.47 30.27 9.60
CA ASN A 13 1.04 30.34 9.32
C ASN A 13 0.15 30.24 10.57
N GLY A 14 0.74 30.23 11.79
CA GLY A 14 0.01 30.12 13.05
C GLY A 14 -0.42 28.71 13.46
N ILE A 15 -0.05 27.68 12.68
CA ILE A 15 -0.28 26.27 13.07
C ILE A 15 0.62 25.94 14.26
N GLU A 16 0.05 25.28 15.25
CA GLU A 16 0.73 24.93 16.50
C GLU A 16 0.83 23.39 16.58
N VAL A 17 2.06 22.88 16.76
CA VAL A 17 2.32 21.47 17.03
C VAL A 17 2.82 21.34 18.46
N ILE A 18 2.20 20.45 19.26
CA ILE A 18 2.60 20.14 20.62
C ILE A 18 3.36 18.82 20.61
N VAL A 19 4.65 18.87 20.91
CA VAL A 19 5.52 17.69 20.96
C VAL A 19 5.70 17.28 22.44
N PRO A 20 5.25 16.07 22.83
CA PRO A 20 5.48 15.57 24.18
C PRO A 20 6.96 15.17 24.37
N LEU A 21 7.62 15.76 25.34
CA LEU A 21 9.01 15.46 25.68
C LEU A 21 9.06 14.30 26.69
N THR A 22 9.36 13.12 26.21
CA THR A 22 9.47 11.91 27.03
C THR A 22 10.91 11.46 27.29
N ASP A 23 11.86 11.89 26.43
CA ASP A 23 13.28 11.54 26.53
C ASP A 23 14.14 12.65 25.90
N LYS A 24 15.11 13.19 26.66
CA LYS A 24 16.00 14.28 26.22
C LYS A 24 16.85 13.91 25.00
N ASN A 25 17.17 12.62 24.83
CA ASN A 25 17.96 12.17 23.68
C ASN A 25 17.14 12.10 22.39
N LYS A 26 15.80 12.00 22.49
CA LYS A 26 14.88 12.03 21.34
C LYS A 26 14.31 13.43 21.08
N GLU A 27 14.54 14.39 21.97
CA GLU A 27 14.03 15.75 21.87
C GLU A 27 14.47 16.44 20.56
N TYR A 28 15.75 16.32 20.23
CA TYR A 28 16.30 16.94 19.03
C TYR A 28 15.71 16.31 17.74
N GLU A 29 15.62 15.00 17.69
CA GLU A 29 15.05 14.26 16.56
C GLU A 29 13.56 14.59 16.37
N LEU A 30 12.78 14.65 17.46
CA LEU A 30 11.38 15.05 17.42
C LEU A 30 11.19 16.51 17.00
N LEU A 31 12.11 17.40 17.41
CA LEU A 31 12.07 18.81 17.01
C LEU A 31 12.43 18.99 15.54
N GLU A 32 13.38 18.25 14.98
CA GLU A 32 13.70 18.27 13.55
C GLU A 32 12.52 17.74 12.73
N ARG A 33 11.94 16.60 13.07
CA ARG A 33 10.74 16.06 12.42
C ARG A 33 9.55 17.02 12.47
N ALA A 34 9.34 17.71 13.61
CA ALA A 34 8.28 18.69 13.72
C ALA A 34 8.55 19.92 12.85
N LYS A 35 9.81 20.32 12.63
CA LYS A 35 10.16 21.39 11.69
C LYS A 35 9.90 20.95 10.25
N ASP A 36 10.34 19.75 9.87
CA ASP A 36 10.13 19.20 8.53
C ASP A 36 8.62 19.14 8.24
N PHE A 37 7.80 18.63 9.17
CA PHE A 37 6.35 18.66 9.06
C PHE A 37 5.78 20.07 8.87
N MET A 38 6.29 21.05 9.62
CA MET A 38 5.86 22.45 9.51
C MET A 38 6.25 23.07 8.16
N ASP A 39 7.42 22.74 7.64
CA ASP A 39 7.86 23.23 6.31
C ASP A 39 7.02 22.61 5.19
N ILE A 40 6.69 21.34 5.31
CA ILE A 40 5.76 20.63 4.43
C ILE A 40 4.36 21.28 4.47
N MET A 41 3.81 21.55 5.66
CA MET A 41 2.50 22.20 5.80
C MET A 41 2.50 23.64 5.29
N ASN A 42 3.59 24.39 5.46
CA ASN A 42 3.74 25.73 4.91
C ASN A 42 3.73 25.68 3.36
N LYS A 43 4.38 24.67 2.78
CA LYS A 43 4.37 24.48 1.30
C LYS A 43 2.97 24.15 0.79
N LYS A 44 2.21 23.33 1.52
CA LYS A 44 0.80 23.04 1.19
C LYS A 44 -0.06 24.29 1.15
N VAL A 45 0.06 25.13 2.19
CA VAL A 45 -0.68 26.41 2.23
C VAL A 45 -0.27 27.32 1.07
N GLU A 46 1.02 27.41 0.76
CA GLU A 46 1.54 28.20 -0.36
C GLU A 46 0.94 27.75 -1.71
N LEU A 47 0.87 26.44 -1.96
CA LEU A 47 0.29 25.89 -3.20
C LEU A 47 -1.21 26.16 -3.29
N ILE A 48 -1.96 26.01 -2.19
CA ILE A 48 -3.39 26.35 -2.14
C ILE A 48 -3.62 27.85 -2.40
N ASP A 49 -2.80 28.72 -1.82
CA ASP A 49 -2.88 30.17 -2.03
C ASP A 49 -2.55 30.58 -3.48
N GLN A 50 -1.76 29.77 -4.19
CA GLN A 50 -1.45 29.93 -5.62
C GLN A 50 -2.56 29.38 -6.52
N GLY A 51 -3.61 28.75 -5.95
CA GLY A 51 -4.73 28.16 -6.69
C GLY A 51 -4.41 26.79 -7.29
N GLU A 52 -3.33 26.15 -6.84
CA GLU A 52 -2.99 24.78 -7.21
C GLU A 52 -3.95 23.79 -6.54
N ASP A 53 -4.24 22.71 -7.24
CA ASP A 53 -5.06 21.62 -6.69
C ASP A 53 -4.34 21.00 -5.48
N PRO A 54 -5.03 20.74 -4.34
CA PRO A 54 -4.45 20.06 -3.18
C PRO A 54 -3.76 18.73 -3.50
N THR A 55 -4.16 18.04 -4.59
CA THR A 55 -3.51 16.83 -5.08
C THR A 55 -2.08 17.05 -5.57
N THR A 56 -1.76 18.24 -6.08
CA THR A 56 -0.40 18.64 -6.47
C THR A 56 0.56 18.58 -5.29
N PHE A 57 0.05 18.78 -4.07
CA PHE A 57 0.85 18.68 -2.84
C PHE A 57 1.24 17.23 -2.52
N GLU A 58 0.39 16.27 -2.79
CA GLU A 58 0.70 14.85 -2.58
C GLU A 58 1.72 14.33 -3.58
N TYR A 59 1.65 14.84 -4.82
CA TYR A 59 2.74 14.67 -5.80
C TYR A 59 4.07 15.22 -5.29
N PHE A 60 4.04 16.41 -4.71
CA PHE A 60 5.24 17.04 -4.13
C PHE A 60 5.81 16.22 -2.96
N LEU A 61 4.97 15.62 -2.12
CA LEU A 61 5.42 14.73 -1.04
C LEU A 61 6.04 13.44 -1.58
N ASN A 62 5.45 12.85 -2.61
CA ASN A 62 6.01 11.67 -3.27
C ASN A 62 7.36 11.99 -3.92
N ASP A 63 7.47 13.16 -4.58
CA ASP A 63 8.74 13.61 -5.19
C ASP A 63 9.82 13.90 -4.14
N LEU A 64 9.46 14.44 -2.97
CA LEU A 64 10.40 14.62 -1.84
C LEU A 64 10.89 13.29 -1.26
N ASN A 65 10.01 12.31 -1.16
CA ASN A 65 10.40 10.97 -0.71
C ASN A 65 11.29 10.25 -1.74
N ASN A 66 11.10 10.55 -3.04
CA ASN A 66 11.86 9.93 -4.13
C ASN A 66 13.18 10.67 -4.50
N GLN A 67 13.41 11.90 -4.01
CA GLN A 67 14.64 12.68 -4.29
C GLN A 67 15.86 12.24 -3.48
N GLY A 68 16.15 10.96 -3.41
CA GLY A 68 17.33 10.46 -2.68
C GLY A 68 17.69 9.02 -2.95
N GLU A 69 16.93 8.33 -3.76
CA GLU A 69 17.22 6.93 -4.04
C GLU A 69 18.43 6.80 -4.98
N GLU A 70 19.66 6.66 -4.41
CA GLU A 70 20.60 5.70 -4.97
C GLU A 70 19.83 4.39 -5.16
N VAL A 71 20.04 3.68 -6.29
CA VAL A 71 19.46 2.36 -6.53
C VAL A 71 19.86 1.44 -5.38
N MET A 72 19.10 1.47 -4.29
CA MET A 72 19.30 0.56 -3.17
C MET A 72 18.97 -0.86 -3.62
N ASP A 73 19.73 -1.83 -3.14
CA ASP A 73 19.33 -3.24 -3.26
C ASP A 73 17.94 -3.37 -2.61
N LYS A 74 16.99 -4.05 -3.27
CA LYS A 74 15.65 -4.29 -2.74
C LYS A 74 15.66 -4.90 -1.33
N ASN A 75 16.70 -5.65 -0.99
CA ASN A 75 16.90 -6.21 0.34
C ASN A 75 17.26 -5.17 1.41
N ASP A 76 17.77 -4.00 1.02
CA ASP A 76 18.12 -2.90 1.94
C ASP A 76 16.97 -1.91 2.12
N GLU A 77 15.88 -2.07 1.38
CA GLU A 77 14.65 -1.31 1.54
C GLU A 77 14.08 -1.49 2.95
N THR A 78 13.53 -0.42 3.54
CA THR A 78 12.81 -0.47 4.80
C THR A 78 11.31 -0.54 4.55
N ILE A 79 10.66 -1.54 5.12
CA ILE A 79 9.25 -1.83 4.91
C ILE A 79 8.46 -1.82 6.22
N LEU A 80 7.16 -1.57 6.12
CA LEU A 80 6.24 -1.74 7.23
C LEU A 80 6.00 -3.23 7.46
N VAL A 81 6.04 -3.65 8.72
CA VAL A 81 5.68 -5.01 9.14
C VAL A 81 4.79 -4.99 10.37
N PHE A 82 4.00 -6.05 10.56
CA PHE A 82 3.20 -6.28 11.74
C PHE A 82 3.71 -7.50 12.50
N GLY A 83 3.81 -7.41 13.83
CA GLY A 83 4.08 -8.57 14.66
C GLY A 83 2.97 -9.62 14.50
N LYS A 84 3.31 -10.84 14.08
CA LYS A 84 2.35 -11.92 13.83
C LYS A 84 1.59 -12.33 15.09
N GLU A 85 2.22 -12.24 16.26
CA GLU A 85 1.62 -12.55 17.57
C GLU A 85 0.32 -11.77 17.83
N VAL A 86 0.20 -10.54 17.30
CA VAL A 86 -1.04 -9.74 17.44
C VAL A 86 -2.20 -10.43 16.73
N PHE A 87 -1.98 -10.89 15.50
CA PHE A 87 -2.98 -11.60 14.69
C PHE A 87 -3.34 -12.96 15.30
N GLU A 88 -2.34 -13.70 15.85
CA GLU A 88 -2.54 -14.97 16.52
C GLU A 88 -3.36 -14.81 17.81
N THR A 89 -3.08 -13.77 18.60
CA THR A 89 -3.77 -13.52 19.89
C THR A 89 -5.27 -13.29 19.71
N ILE A 90 -5.68 -12.67 18.60
CA ILE A 90 -7.10 -12.39 18.31
C ILE A 90 -7.75 -13.48 17.43
N GLY A 91 -7.02 -14.53 17.07
CA GLY A 91 -7.50 -15.63 16.24
C GLY A 91 -7.59 -15.32 14.75
N LEU A 92 -7.11 -14.16 14.29
CA LEU A 92 -7.26 -13.73 12.91
C LEU A 92 -6.44 -14.57 11.92
N ILE A 93 -5.31 -15.14 12.36
CA ILE A 93 -4.52 -16.08 11.54
C ILE A 93 -5.35 -17.33 11.23
N ASP A 94 -5.99 -17.92 12.25
CA ASP A 94 -6.79 -19.13 12.07
C ASP A 94 -7.98 -18.83 11.13
N ASP A 95 -8.66 -17.71 11.33
CA ASP A 95 -9.77 -17.28 10.46
C ASP A 95 -9.31 -17.11 8.99
N MET A 96 -8.15 -16.50 8.75
CA MET A 96 -7.60 -16.32 7.39
C MET A 96 -7.15 -17.65 6.76
N LEU A 97 -6.69 -18.62 7.55
CA LEU A 97 -6.28 -19.92 7.02
C LEU A 97 -7.47 -20.83 6.66
N GLU A 98 -8.67 -20.55 7.18
CA GLU A 98 -9.89 -21.30 6.85
C GLU A 98 -10.55 -20.84 5.53
N VAL A 99 -10.16 -19.67 5.00
CA VAL A 99 -10.78 -19.08 3.81
C VAL A 99 -9.74 -18.53 2.83
N ASP A 100 -10.07 -18.48 1.56
CA ASP A 100 -9.18 -17.89 0.54
C ASP A 100 -8.98 -16.38 0.74
N VAL A 101 -10.06 -15.69 1.16
CA VAL A 101 -10.07 -14.27 1.47
C VAL A 101 -10.98 -14.03 2.67
N LEU A 102 -10.46 -13.44 3.71
CA LEU A 102 -11.27 -12.96 4.83
C LEU A 102 -11.94 -11.65 4.43
N ALA A 103 -13.14 -11.76 3.85
CA ALA A 103 -13.90 -10.65 3.31
C ALA A 103 -15.01 -10.20 4.27
N PRO A 104 -15.24 -8.88 4.46
CA PRO A 104 -16.36 -8.40 5.25
C PRO A 104 -17.69 -8.75 4.56
N LEU A 105 -18.63 -9.31 5.31
CA LEU A 105 -19.95 -9.71 4.82
C LEU A 105 -21.01 -8.61 4.99
N SER A 106 -20.75 -7.65 5.86
CA SER A 106 -21.60 -6.50 6.16
C SER A 106 -20.79 -5.21 6.28
N LYS A 107 -21.49 -4.09 6.39
CA LYS A 107 -20.85 -2.80 6.65
C LYS A 107 -20.17 -2.79 8.03
N GLU A 108 -20.78 -3.42 9.01
CA GLU A 108 -20.25 -3.54 10.36
C GLU A 108 -18.97 -4.36 10.38
N ASP A 109 -18.90 -5.45 9.61
CA ASP A 109 -17.66 -6.25 9.46
C ASP A 109 -16.57 -5.44 8.79
N TYR A 110 -16.92 -4.63 7.78
CA TYR A 110 -15.97 -3.73 7.14
C TYR A 110 -15.39 -2.70 8.12
N GLU A 111 -16.27 -2.01 8.87
CA GLU A 111 -15.85 -1.01 9.87
C GLU A 111 -14.97 -1.66 10.95
N TYR A 112 -15.29 -2.89 11.36
CA TYR A 112 -14.47 -3.66 12.30
C TYR A 112 -13.10 -4.01 11.73
N MET A 113 -13.04 -4.49 10.50
CA MET A 113 -11.77 -4.82 9.81
C MET A 113 -10.87 -3.58 9.69
N ILE A 114 -11.43 -2.42 9.31
CA ILE A 114 -10.68 -1.17 9.23
C ILE A 114 -10.18 -0.72 10.60
N SER A 115 -11.02 -0.79 11.64
CA SER A 115 -10.60 -0.48 13.01
C SER A 115 -9.45 -1.38 13.46
N LEU A 116 -9.54 -2.66 13.16
CA LEU A 116 -8.51 -3.64 13.48
C LEU A 116 -7.17 -3.32 12.79
N LEU A 117 -7.20 -3.00 11.49
CA LEU A 117 -6.01 -2.63 10.73
C LEU A 117 -5.38 -1.33 11.25
N ASN A 118 -6.18 -0.35 11.69
CA ASN A 118 -5.70 0.85 12.35
C ASN A 118 -5.00 0.53 13.68
N ASP A 119 -5.67 -0.26 14.54
CA ASP A 119 -5.10 -0.65 15.84
C ASP A 119 -3.78 -1.43 15.67
N MET A 120 -3.70 -2.31 14.68
CA MET A 120 -2.49 -3.07 14.37
C MET A 120 -1.37 -2.17 13.87
N TRP A 121 -1.68 -1.20 13.02
CA TRP A 121 -0.69 -0.26 12.52
C TRP A 121 -0.16 0.64 13.67
N GLU A 122 -1.05 1.16 14.50
CA GLU A 122 -0.67 2.08 15.58
C GLU A 122 0.09 1.40 16.72
N THR A 123 -0.25 0.14 17.03
CA THR A 123 0.27 -0.55 18.23
C THR A 123 1.27 -1.66 17.92
N GLY A 124 1.18 -2.29 16.75
CA GLY A 124 1.97 -3.45 16.34
C GLY A 124 2.81 -3.23 15.08
N GLY A 125 2.65 -2.08 14.42
CA GLY A 125 3.43 -1.73 13.24
C GLY A 125 4.87 -1.36 13.60
N SER A 126 5.83 -1.85 12.84
CA SER A 126 7.24 -1.47 12.93
C SER A 126 7.88 -1.38 11.55
N VAL A 127 8.99 -0.65 11.47
CA VAL A 127 9.76 -0.52 10.23
C VAL A 127 10.99 -1.40 10.34
N GLN A 128 11.15 -2.31 9.39
CA GLN A 128 12.23 -3.29 9.37
C GLN A 128 12.89 -3.33 8.00
N ARG A 129 14.11 -3.86 7.93
CA ARG A 129 14.81 -4.08 6.69
C ARG A 129 14.17 -5.28 5.95
N ARG A 130 13.78 -5.08 4.69
CA ARG A 130 13.07 -6.08 3.87
C ARG A 130 13.78 -7.43 3.82
N GLY A 131 15.09 -7.44 3.53
CA GLY A 131 15.84 -8.69 3.41
C GLY A 131 15.86 -9.54 4.67
N ASP A 132 15.70 -8.93 5.85
CA ASP A 132 15.63 -9.68 7.12
C ASP A 132 14.22 -10.26 7.32
N MET A 133 13.18 -9.59 6.80
CA MET A 133 11.78 -9.99 6.97
C MET A 133 11.33 -11.08 6.00
N GLU A 134 12.02 -11.29 4.90
CA GLU A 134 11.73 -12.39 3.97
C GLU A 134 11.90 -13.79 4.60
N GLU A 135 12.70 -13.88 5.69
CA GLU A 135 12.98 -15.12 6.40
C GLU A 135 12.40 -15.14 7.83
N ASP A 136 11.90 -14.01 8.35
CA ASP A 136 11.40 -13.90 9.73
C ASP A 136 9.89 -14.12 9.82
N THR A 137 9.49 -15.35 10.11
CA THR A 137 8.08 -15.74 10.23
C THR A 137 7.35 -15.18 11.46
N SER A 138 8.03 -14.41 12.31
CA SER A 138 7.39 -13.72 13.46
C SER A 138 6.73 -12.40 13.06
N TYR A 139 6.91 -11.98 11.80
CA TYR A 139 6.29 -10.79 11.23
C TYR A 139 5.44 -11.11 10.00
N LEU A 140 4.47 -10.25 9.72
CA LEU A 140 3.70 -10.21 8.48
C LEU A 140 3.97 -8.90 7.76
N GLN A 141 4.30 -8.99 6.48
CA GLN A 141 4.55 -7.87 5.57
C GLN A 141 3.24 -7.54 4.85
N PRO A 142 2.57 -6.41 5.16
CA PRO A 142 1.36 -6.03 4.44
C PRO A 142 1.70 -5.65 2.99
N ILE A 143 0.98 -6.27 2.06
CA ILE A 143 1.11 -6.07 0.62
C ILE A 143 -0.24 -5.56 0.09
N PRO A 144 -0.35 -4.31 -0.38
CA PRO A 144 -1.47 -3.90 -1.20
C PRO A 144 -1.58 -4.83 -2.42
N TYR A 145 -2.70 -5.51 -2.55
CA TYR A 145 -3.00 -6.32 -3.73
C TYR A 145 -4.17 -5.67 -4.47
N THR A 146 -3.82 -4.79 -5.41
CA THR A 146 -4.78 -3.90 -6.08
C THR A 146 -5.28 -4.48 -7.37
N VAL A 147 -6.55 -4.83 -7.42
CA VAL A 147 -7.23 -5.31 -8.62
C VAL A 147 -7.81 -4.12 -9.39
N ILE A 148 -7.41 -3.96 -10.65
CA ILE A 148 -7.95 -2.93 -11.54
C ILE A 148 -9.12 -3.51 -12.33
N LYS A 149 -10.32 -2.98 -12.07
CA LYS A 149 -11.58 -3.42 -12.68
C LYS A 149 -12.05 -2.45 -13.75
N GLN A 150 -12.55 -3.00 -14.87
CA GLN A 150 -13.12 -2.27 -15.98
C GLN A 150 -14.39 -2.98 -16.47
N GLY A 151 -15.57 -2.48 -16.08
CA GLY A 151 -16.82 -3.16 -16.32
C GLY A 151 -16.86 -4.53 -15.60
N ASP A 152 -16.99 -5.62 -16.35
CA ASP A 152 -16.95 -7.01 -15.88
C ASP A 152 -15.57 -7.68 -16.02
N LYS A 153 -14.53 -6.92 -16.39
CA LYS A 153 -13.18 -7.41 -16.64
C LYS A 153 -12.20 -6.91 -15.61
N TYR A 154 -11.11 -7.65 -15.46
CA TYR A 154 -10.02 -7.34 -14.55
C TYR A 154 -8.71 -7.28 -15.33
N PHE A 155 -7.87 -6.29 -15.03
CA PHE A 155 -6.54 -6.23 -15.60
C PHE A 155 -5.75 -7.44 -15.13
N THR A 156 -5.27 -8.21 -16.09
CA THR A 156 -4.54 -9.45 -15.86
C THR A 156 -3.22 -9.36 -16.60
N TYR A 157 -2.12 -9.67 -15.95
CA TYR A 157 -0.83 -9.77 -16.61
C TYR A 157 -0.23 -11.16 -16.43
N THR A 158 0.54 -11.58 -17.44
CA THR A 158 1.25 -12.86 -17.46
C THR A 158 2.75 -12.61 -17.45
N ARG A 159 3.48 -13.33 -16.61
CA ARG A 159 4.94 -13.24 -16.53
C ARG A 159 5.58 -14.03 -17.65
N LEU A 160 6.36 -13.35 -18.49
CA LEU A 160 7.08 -13.93 -19.61
C LEU A 160 8.40 -14.57 -19.16
N GLU A 161 8.99 -15.42 -20.03
CA GLU A 161 10.35 -15.92 -19.85
C GLU A 161 11.34 -14.75 -19.95
N GLY A 162 12.14 -14.51 -18.91
CA GLY A 162 13.12 -13.41 -18.87
C GLY A 162 13.01 -12.50 -17.63
N GLY A 163 11.91 -12.56 -16.89
CA GLY A 163 11.77 -11.92 -15.59
C GLY A 163 12.65 -12.57 -14.52
N GLY A 164 13.01 -11.82 -13.47
CA GLY A 164 13.93 -12.27 -12.41
C GLY A 164 13.46 -13.50 -11.63
N GLU A 165 12.14 -13.73 -11.53
CA GLU A 165 11.54 -14.77 -10.69
C GLU A 165 11.07 -15.97 -11.54
N SER A 166 12.00 -16.86 -11.87
CA SER A 166 11.77 -17.98 -12.80
C SER A 166 10.63 -18.93 -12.38
N ARG A 167 10.35 -19.08 -11.08
CA ARG A 167 9.24 -19.90 -10.55
C ARG A 167 7.85 -19.37 -10.90
N LEU A 168 7.75 -18.11 -11.30
CA LEU A 168 6.48 -17.45 -11.69
C LEU A 168 6.34 -17.32 -13.20
N HIS A 169 7.31 -17.78 -14.01
CA HIS A 169 7.21 -17.73 -15.47
C HIS A 169 5.97 -18.48 -15.98
N GLY A 170 5.22 -17.84 -16.86
CA GLY A 170 3.98 -18.36 -17.43
C GLY A 170 2.75 -18.19 -16.53
N LYS A 171 2.93 -17.80 -15.26
CA LYS A 171 1.81 -17.55 -14.35
C LYS A 171 1.21 -16.17 -14.57
N SER A 172 -0.08 -16.09 -14.29
CA SER A 172 -0.85 -14.84 -14.42
C SER A 172 -1.30 -14.32 -13.07
N SER A 173 -1.27 -12.98 -12.93
CA SER A 173 -1.74 -12.25 -11.77
C SER A 173 -2.74 -11.17 -12.16
N ILE A 174 -3.64 -10.83 -11.23
CA ILE A 174 -4.60 -9.72 -11.37
C ILE A 174 -4.31 -8.58 -10.39
N GLY A 175 -3.37 -8.77 -9.46
CA GLY A 175 -3.03 -7.77 -8.47
C GLY A 175 -1.77 -7.00 -8.83
N VAL A 176 -1.85 -5.69 -8.74
CA VAL A 176 -0.72 -4.76 -8.77
C VAL A 176 -0.39 -4.39 -7.33
N GLY A 177 0.87 -4.43 -6.94
CA GLY A 177 1.28 -4.08 -5.59
C GLY A 177 2.63 -4.65 -5.18
N GLY A 178 3.12 -4.17 -4.05
CA GLY A 178 4.40 -4.54 -3.46
C GLY A 178 4.44 -4.22 -1.97
N HIS A 179 5.61 -4.09 -1.38
CA HIS A 179 5.76 -3.85 0.05
C HIS A 179 5.28 -2.45 0.45
N MET A 180 4.61 -2.35 1.60
CA MET A 180 4.23 -1.05 2.13
C MET A 180 5.41 -0.39 2.85
N ASN A 181 5.64 0.88 2.53
CA ASN A 181 6.54 1.74 3.29
C ASN A 181 5.78 2.43 4.42
N HIS A 182 6.47 2.73 5.50
CA HIS A 182 5.92 3.55 6.55
C HIS A 182 5.81 5.01 6.07
N ILE A 183 4.61 5.59 6.19
CA ILE A 183 4.33 6.97 5.78
C ILE A 183 4.03 7.78 7.04
N GLU A 184 4.96 8.65 7.45
CA GLU A 184 4.89 9.40 8.71
C GLU A 184 3.66 10.33 8.80
N TYR A 185 3.15 10.82 7.67
CA TYR A 185 1.99 11.70 7.61
C TYR A 185 0.66 10.97 7.40
N ALA A 186 0.65 9.65 7.37
CA ALA A 186 -0.59 8.89 7.30
C ALA A 186 -1.41 9.08 8.58
N TRP A 187 -2.70 9.35 8.44
CA TRP A 187 -3.59 9.58 9.58
C TRP A 187 -4.46 8.37 9.95
N ASN A 188 -4.52 7.38 9.09
CA ASN A 188 -5.15 6.08 9.32
C ASN A 188 -4.61 5.06 8.33
N PHE A 189 -4.96 3.77 8.52
CA PHE A 189 -4.48 2.69 7.66
C PHE A 189 -4.98 2.82 6.22
N GLU A 190 -6.20 3.28 5.99
CA GLU A 190 -6.74 3.45 4.63
C GLU A 190 -5.93 4.51 3.85
N HIS A 191 -5.54 5.60 4.49
CA HIS A 191 -4.66 6.60 3.88
C HIS A 191 -3.26 6.04 3.61
N LEU A 192 -2.68 5.33 4.59
CA LEU A 192 -1.39 4.64 4.43
C LEU A 192 -1.42 3.67 3.25
N LEU A 193 -2.51 2.90 3.13
CA LEU A 193 -2.73 1.97 2.02
C LEU A 193 -2.84 2.72 0.68
N ALA A 194 -3.61 3.81 0.63
CA ALA A 194 -3.81 4.60 -0.59
C ALA A 194 -2.51 5.21 -1.12
N VAL A 195 -1.65 5.73 -0.23
CA VAL A 195 -0.33 6.27 -0.61
C VAL A 195 0.57 5.18 -1.18
N ASN A 196 0.66 4.02 -0.50
CA ASN A 196 1.44 2.89 -0.99
C ASN A 196 0.88 2.31 -2.31
N ASN A 197 -0.45 2.18 -2.43
CA ASN A 197 -1.10 1.78 -3.68
C ASN A 197 -0.78 2.73 -4.84
N SER A 198 -0.80 4.04 -4.57
CA SER A 198 -0.46 5.05 -5.58
C SER A 198 0.95 4.84 -6.12
N ARG A 199 1.92 4.63 -5.24
CA ARG A 199 3.30 4.38 -5.60
C ARG A 199 3.43 3.10 -6.45
N GLU A 200 2.84 1.99 -6.01
CA GLU A 200 2.90 0.71 -6.74
C GLU A 200 2.21 0.81 -8.12
N LEU A 201 1.05 1.46 -8.20
CA LEU A 201 0.39 1.70 -9.48
C LEU A 201 1.27 2.54 -10.42
N GLU A 202 1.93 3.57 -9.88
CA GLU A 202 2.85 4.41 -10.65
C GLU A 202 4.11 3.64 -11.08
N GLU A 203 4.63 2.74 -10.26
CA GLU A 203 5.82 1.94 -10.58
C GLU A 203 5.54 0.82 -11.58
N GLU A 204 4.39 0.15 -11.49
CA GLU A 204 4.13 -1.11 -12.18
C GLU A 204 3.34 -0.96 -13.48
N VAL A 205 2.47 0.07 -13.60
CA VAL A 205 1.55 0.17 -14.73
C VAL A 205 1.45 1.57 -15.34
N PHE A 206 1.26 1.63 -16.65
CA PHE A 206 0.77 2.81 -17.34
C PHE A 206 -0.75 2.77 -17.38
N ILE A 207 -1.42 3.76 -16.80
CA ILE A 207 -2.87 3.97 -16.90
C ILE A 207 -3.10 5.21 -17.75
N ARG A 208 -3.87 5.07 -18.84
CA ARG A 208 -4.15 6.17 -19.77
C ARG A 208 -5.64 6.36 -19.97
N ASP A 209 -6.04 7.61 -20.06
CA ASP A 209 -7.42 8.03 -20.29
C ASP A 209 -7.89 7.73 -21.72
N GLU A 210 -9.11 8.15 -22.06
CA GLU A 210 -9.73 8.02 -23.38
C GLU A 210 -9.00 8.77 -24.49
N ASN A 211 -8.18 9.77 -24.16
CA ASN A 211 -7.36 10.53 -25.11
C ASN A 211 -5.99 9.89 -25.32
N GLY A 212 -5.67 8.85 -24.56
CA GLY A 212 -4.36 8.17 -24.55
C GLY A 212 -3.31 8.91 -23.72
N GLU A 213 -3.71 9.91 -22.94
CA GLU A 213 -2.85 10.64 -22.02
C GLU A 213 -2.73 9.84 -20.71
N GLU A 214 -1.52 9.78 -20.15
CA GLU A 214 -1.30 9.16 -18.84
C GLU A 214 -2.00 9.96 -17.76
N ILE A 215 -2.68 9.27 -16.82
CA ILE A 215 -3.40 9.95 -15.75
C ILE A 215 -2.44 10.78 -14.89
N SER A 216 -2.90 11.94 -14.44
CA SER A 216 -2.09 12.88 -13.67
C SER A 216 -1.89 12.48 -12.21
N SER A 217 -2.72 11.58 -11.68
CA SER A 217 -2.65 11.15 -10.27
C SER A 217 -3.14 9.72 -10.09
N HIS A 218 -2.21 8.82 -9.76
CA HIS A 218 -2.53 7.47 -9.31
C HIS A 218 -3.15 7.47 -7.91
N TYR A 219 -2.85 8.48 -7.09
CA TYR A 219 -3.40 8.63 -5.76
C TYR A 219 -4.92 8.81 -5.76
N GLU A 220 -5.48 9.60 -6.69
CA GLU A 220 -6.93 9.75 -6.78
C GLU A 220 -7.63 8.42 -7.06
N LEU A 221 -7.03 7.54 -7.88
CA LEU A 221 -7.55 6.18 -8.07
C LEU A 221 -7.38 5.32 -6.81
N ALA A 222 -6.20 5.38 -6.19
CA ALA A 222 -5.89 4.58 -5.02
C ALA A 222 -6.77 4.97 -3.82
N LYS A 223 -7.06 6.25 -3.64
CA LYS A 223 -7.95 6.79 -2.59
C LYS A 223 -9.39 6.30 -2.74
N GLU A 224 -9.86 6.10 -3.96
CA GLU A 224 -11.19 5.57 -4.26
C GLU A 224 -11.26 4.02 -4.19
N SER A 225 -10.13 3.36 -3.86
CA SER A 225 -10.10 1.91 -3.72
C SER A 225 -10.97 1.44 -2.55
N THR A 226 -11.51 0.24 -2.70
CA THR A 226 -12.28 -0.40 -1.63
C THR A 226 -11.52 -1.63 -1.16
N ILE A 227 -11.17 -1.68 0.14
CA ILE A 227 -10.60 -2.88 0.76
C ILE A 227 -11.68 -3.96 0.73
N THR A 228 -11.37 -5.07 0.07
CA THR A 228 -12.33 -6.18 -0.15
C THR A 228 -12.07 -7.34 0.79
N GLY A 229 -10.88 -7.44 1.36
CA GLY A 229 -10.55 -8.45 2.35
C GLY A 229 -9.05 -8.61 2.57
N LEU A 230 -8.73 -9.57 3.43
CA LEU A 230 -7.36 -9.95 3.77
C LEU A 230 -7.07 -11.35 3.24
N MET A 231 -5.86 -11.56 2.72
CA MET A 231 -5.38 -12.83 2.19
C MET A 231 -4.13 -13.26 2.93
N TYR A 232 -4.15 -14.47 3.46
CA TYR A 232 -2.98 -15.07 4.09
C TYR A 232 -3.03 -16.59 3.90
N ASN A 233 -1.90 -17.18 3.56
CA ASN A 233 -1.73 -18.62 3.55
C ASN A 233 -0.28 -18.99 3.93
N GLN A 234 0.00 -20.28 4.00
CA GLN A 234 1.30 -20.83 4.36
C GLN A 234 1.79 -21.89 3.36
N ASP A 235 1.32 -21.80 2.12
CA ASP A 235 1.63 -22.77 1.08
C ASP A 235 3.10 -22.75 0.66
N THR A 236 3.74 -21.58 0.76
CA THR A 236 5.16 -21.37 0.51
C THR A 236 5.79 -20.55 1.64
N GLU A 237 7.13 -20.55 1.72
CA GLU A 237 7.88 -19.70 2.66
C GLU A 237 7.55 -18.21 2.45
N VAL A 238 7.42 -17.77 1.20
CA VAL A 238 7.02 -16.38 0.85
C VAL A 238 5.60 -16.08 1.34
N ASP A 239 4.65 -16.98 1.08
CA ASP A 239 3.26 -16.76 1.50
C ASP A 239 3.14 -16.62 3.03
N SER A 240 4.01 -17.31 3.80
CA SER A 240 3.94 -17.36 5.27
C SER A 240 4.34 -16.06 5.99
N VAL A 241 5.00 -15.14 5.30
CA VAL A 241 5.48 -13.84 5.81
C VAL A 241 4.75 -12.64 5.20
N HIS A 242 3.81 -12.85 4.28
CA HIS A 242 3.07 -11.79 3.62
C HIS A 242 1.59 -11.77 3.99
N LEU A 243 1.04 -10.57 4.15
CA LEU A 243 -0.40 -10.32 4.36
C LEU A 243 -0.94 -9.53 3.18
N GLY A 244 -1.71 -10.15 2.31
CA GLY A 244 -2.36 -9.46 1.19
C GLY A 244 -3.52 -8.60 1.66
N VAL A 245 -3.50 -7.31 1.36
CA VAL A 245 -4.65 -6.42 1.53
C VAL A 245 -5.32 -6.27 0.17
N LEU A 246 -6.33 -7.11 -0.08
CA LEU A 246 -7.07 -7.10 -1.33
C LEU A 246 -7.91 -5.83 -1.43
N ASN A 247 -7.67 -5.04 -2.47
CA ASN A 247 -8.46 -3.86 -2.75
C ASN A 247 -8.76 -3.74 -4.25
N ILE A 248 -9.83 -3.02 -4.58
CA ILE A 248 -10.32 -2.89 -5.94
C ILE A 248 -10.42 -1.42 -6.29
N ILE A 249 -9.85 -1.05 -7.44
CA ILE A 249 -10.09 0.22 -8.11
C ILE A 249 -10.91 -0.04 -9.38
N SER A 250 -11.82 0.88 -9.70
CA SER A 250 -12.62 0.82 -10.93
C SER A 250 -12.26 1.96 -11.85
N ILE A 251 -12.01 1.64 -13.12
CA ILE A 251 -11.69 2.63 -14.14
C ILE A 251 -12.71 2.59 -15.29
N PRO A 252 -12.87 3.70 -16.06
CA PRO A 252 -13.73 3.73 -17.24
C PRO A 252 -13.34 2.71 -18.29
N GLU A 253 -14.32 2.17 -19.03
CA GLU A 253 -14.06 1.20 -20.10
C GLU A 253 -13.26 1.76 -21.29
N THR A 254 -13.20 3.08 -21.38
CA THR A 254 -12.42 3.80 -22.40
C THR A 254 -10.94 3.93 -22.08
N TRP A 255 -10.56 3.68 -20.82
CA TRP A 255 -9.18 3.78 -20.38
C TRP A 255 -8.38 2.52 -20.74
N THR A 256 -7.06 2.64 -20.77
CA THR A 256 -6.16 1.52 -21.05
C THR A 256 -5.13 1.36 -19.93
N VAL A 257 -4.79 0.09 -19.65
CA VAL A 257 -3.73 -0.26 -18.68
C VAL A 257 -2.71 -1.16 -19.38
N LYS A 258 -1.43 -0.90 -19.12
CA LYS A 258 -0.31 -1.73 -19.57
C LYS A 258 0.74 -1.86 -18.49
N PRO A 259 1.39 -3.02 -18.33
CA PRO A 259 2.53 -3.10 -17.42
C PRO A 259 3.66 -2.21 -17.93
N LYS A 260 4.48 -1.67 -17.01
CA LYS A 260 5.67 -0.89 -17.38
C LYS A 260 6.80 -1.78 -17.87
N GLU A 261 6.96 -2.94 -17.27
CA GLU A 261 7.94 -3.95 -17.66
C GLU A 261 7.47 -4.78 -18.86
N THR A 262 7.32 -4.15 -20.04
CA THR A 262 6.76 -4.80 -21.23
C THR A 262 7.61 -5.94 -21.80
N ASP A 263 8.89 -6.04 -21.44
CA ASP A 263 9.79 -7.11 -21.89
C ASP A 263 9.57 -8.42 -21.08
N THR A 264 9.00 -8.30 -19.89
CA THR A 264 8.82 -9.41 -18.94
C THR A 264 7.36 -9.67 -18.58
N LEU A 265 6.45 -8.75 -18.90
CA LEU A 265 5.02 -8.83 -18.60
C LEU A 265 4.16 -8.53 -19.83
N GLU A 266 3.09 -9.31 -20.01
CA GLU A 266 2.02 -9.04 -20.98
C GLU A 266 0.70 -8.83 -20.22
N GLY A 267 0.04 -7.67 -20.42
CA GLY A 267 -1.18 -7.29 -19.71
C GLY A 267 -2.38 -7.07 -20.62
N LYS A 268 -3.57 -7.52 -20.17
CA LYS A 268 -4.86 -7.32 -20.85
C LYS A 268 -6.03 -7.40 -19.87
N PHE A 269 -7.18 -6.86 -20.27
CA PHE A 269 -8.42 -7.03 -19.51
C PHE A 269 -9.13 -8.32 -19.89
N LEU A 270 -9.46 -9.14 -18.90
CA LEU A 270 -10.12 -10.43 -19.06
C LEU A 270 -11.32 -10.55 -18.12
N THR A 271 -12.33 -11.29 -18.52
CA THR A 271 -13.42 -11.70 -17.61
C THR A 271 -12.91 -12.74 -16.60
N LYS A 272 -13.68 -12.94 -15.54
CA LYS A 272 -13.34 -13.94 -14.52
C LYS A 272 -13.19 -15.35 -15.11
N GLU A 273 -14.08 -15.73 -16.04
CA GLU A 273 -14.05 -17.01 -16.72
C GLU A 273 -12.78 -17.19 -17.56
N GLU A 274 -12.39 -16.14 -18.32
CA GLU A 274 -11.16 -16.17 -19.11
C GLU A 274 -9.91 -16.27 -18.23
N ILE A 275 -9.89 -15.61 -17.05
CA ILE A 275 -8.79 -15.67 -16.09
C ILE A 275 -8.65 -17.07 -15.51
N GLN A 276 -9.76 -17.76 -15.21
CA GLN A 276 -9.75 -19.11 -14.64
C GLN A 276 -9.14 -20.18 -15.55
N GLU A 277 -9.03 -19.92 -16.85
CA GLU A 277 -8.37 -20.80 -17.82
C GLU A 277 -6.83 -20.66 -17.86
N LEU A 278 -6.26 -19.67 -17.13
CA LEU A 278 -4.83 -19.40 -17.10
C LEU A 278 -4.14 -20.16 -15.95
N ASP A 279 -2.80 -20.27 -16.03
CA ASP A 279 -2.01 -20.70 -14.88
C ASP A 279 -1.83 -19.52 -13.91
N LEU A 280 -2.45 -19.58 -12.75
CA LEU A 280 -2.62 -18.47 -11.83
C LEU A 280 -1.65 -18.55 -10.66
N GLU A 281 -1.17 -17.37 -10.24
CA GLU A 281 -0.53 -17.19 -8.92
C GLU A 281 -1.52 -17.48 -7.78
N ASN A 282 -1.03 -17.85 -6.60
CA ASN A 282 -1.89 -18.25 -5.47
C ASN A 282 -2.85 -17.14 -5.05
N TRP A 283 -2.38 -15.93 -4.85
CA TRP A 283 -3.24 -14.82 -4.44
C TRP A 283 -4.28 -14.42 -5.50
N THR A 284 -3.98 -14.63 -6.78
CA THR A 284 -4.98 -14.46 -7.85
C THR A 284 -6.13 -15.46 -7.68
N LYS A 285 -5.81 -16.73 -7.39
CA LYS A 285 -6.84 -17.78 -7.14
C LYS A 285 -7.71 -17.37 -5.95
N SER A 286 -7.08 -16.96 -4.85
CA SER A 286 -7.79 -16.49 -3.66
C SER A 286 -8.69 -15.29 -3.97
N ALA A 287 -8.15 -14.24 -4.60
CA ALA A 287 -8.91 -13.03 -4.93
C ALA A 287 -10.12 -13.33 -5.83
N LEU A 288 -9.99 -14.24 -6.82
CA LEU A 288 -11.10 -14.62 -7.70
C LEU A 288 -12.29 -15.24 -6.94
N SER A 289 -12.09 -15.79 -5.74
CA SER A 289 -13.19 -16.38 -4.95
C SER A 289 -14.23 -15.34 -4.53
N VAL A 290 -13.83 -14.09 -4.33
CA VAL A 290 -14.67 -12.98 -3.84
C VAL A 290 -15.00 -11.93 -4.90
N LEU A 291 -14.31 -11.91 -6.04
CA LEU A 291 -14.62 -11.00 -7.16
C LEU A 291 -15.91 -11.40 -7.86
N LYS A 292 -16.71 -10.36 -8.23
CA LYS A 292 -18.04 -10.51 -8.83
C LYS A 292 -18.02 -10.05 -10.28
#